data_80aa08fe7ffba4df79e5fc03b5684bbd
#
_entry.id   80aa08fe7ffba4df79e5fc03b5684bbd
#
_cell.length_a   1.000
_cell.length_b   1.000
_cell.length_c   1.000
_cell.angle_alpha   90.00
_cell.angle_beta   90.00
_cell.angle_gamma   90.00
#
_symmetry.space_group_name_H-M   'P 1'
#
loop_
_entity.id
_entity.type
_entity.pdbx_description
1 polymer ?
#
loop_
_entity_poly.entity_id
_entity_poly.type
_entity_poly.pdbx_seq_one_letter_code
_entity_poly.pdbx_strand_id
1 'polypeptide(L)'
;QRQMCIRDRAEDNCIFCKIARGVIPSTTVYEDEDFRVILDLGPASKGHSLILPKKHFANVCELDAETAAKVLPLGAKIGAAMKKGLGCAGFNLVQNNGEAAGQTVMHFHMHVIPRYEGGPANIANWVPGTASAEELTEAAEKIKGCL
;
A
#
# COMPACT_ATOMS: atom_id res chain seq x y z
N GLN A 1 -4.43 33.45 -9.07
CA GLN A 1 -3.92 32.38 -8.20
C GLN A 1 -4.56 31.06 -8.58
N ARG A 2 -3.74 30.06 -8.84
CA ARG A 2 -4.23 28.75 -9.19
C ARG A 2 -4.82 28.05 -7.97
N GLN A 3 -6.04 27.60 -8.10
CA GLN A 3 -6.65 26.80 -7.06
C GLN A 3 -6.05 25.39 -7.09
N MET A 4 -5.54 24.95 -5.95
CA MET A 4 -4.95 23.62 -5.82
C MET A 4 -6.05 22.57 -5.88
N CYS A 5 -5.87 21.57 -6.72
CA CYS A 5 -6.75 20.40 -6.76
C CYS A 5 -6.72 19.70 -5.41
N ILE A 6 -7.85 19.12 -5.00
CA ILE A 6 -7.94 18.39 -3.75
C ILE A 6 -6.88 17.29 -3.65
N ARG A 7 -6.58 16.64 -4.77
CA ARG A 7 -5.57 15.58 -4.83
C ARG A 7 -4.15 16.07 -4.59
N ASP A 8 -3.90 17.37 -4.85
CA ASP A 8 -2.55 17.94 -4.70
C ASP A 8 -2.31 18.47 -3.30
N ARG A 9 -3.37 18.56 -2.49
CA ARG A 9 -3.27 19.07 -1.13
C ARG A 9 -3.05 17.95 -0.13
N ALA A 10 -2.30 18.26 0.93
CA ALA A 10 -2.32 17.41 2.11
C ALA A 10 -3.58 17.70 2.91
N GLU A 11 -4.10 16.67 3.54
CA GLU A 11 -5.19 16.79 4.50
C GLU A 11 -4.61 17.12 5.87
N ASP A 12 -5.07 18.21 6.49
CA ASP A 12 -4.53 18.68 7.77
C ASP A 12 -4.71 17.67 8.92
N ASN A 13 -5.78 16.87 8.88
CA ASN A 13 -6.05 15.86 9.90
C ASN A 13 -5.66 14.45 9.46
N CYS A 14 -4.94 14.30 8.35
CA CYS A 14 -4.45 13.00 7.91
C CYS A 14 -3.08 12.75 8.50
N ILE A 15 -2.96 11.70 9.32
CA ILE A 15 -1.70 11.35 9.94
C ILE A 15 -0.62 11.00 8.91
N PHE A 16 -1.00 10.31 7.81
CA PHE A 16 -0.02 9.93 6.79
C PHE A 16 0.42 11.13 5.95
N CYS A 17 -0.44 12.12 5.74
CA CYS A 17 0.01 13.38 5.13
C CYS A 17 1.07 14.05 5.98
N LYS A 18 0.86 14.09 7.29
CA LYS A 18 1.81 14.69 8.23
C LYS A 18 3.12 13.94 8.28
N ILE A 19 3.06 12.61 8.27
CA ILE A 19 4.27 11.78 8.27
C ILE A 19 5.01 11.93 6.93
N ALA A 20 4.29 11.86 5.82
CA ALA A 20 4.90 11.96 4.49
C ALA A 20 5.61 13.29 4.27
N ARG A 21 5.13 14.34 4.90
CA ARG A 21 5.73 15.68 4.82
C ARG A 21 6.77 15.95 5.89
N GLY A 22 6.99 15.02 6.81
CA GLY A 22 7.98 15.18 7.87
C GLY A 22 7.51 16.01 9.07
N VAL A 23 6.20 16.32 9.16
CA VAL A 23 5.64 17.06 10.31
C VAL A 23 5.62 16.17 11.55
N ILE A 24 5.30 14.88 11.36
CA ILE A 24 5.38 13.89 12.43
C ILE A 24 6.60 13.01 12.14
N PRO A 25 7.49 12.81 13.13
CA PRO A 25 8.68 11.97 12.94
C PRO A 25 8.32 10.52 12.64
N SER A 26 9.16 9.87 11.84
CA SER A 26 9.02 8.45 11.50
C SER A 26 10.40 7.88 11.21
N THR A 27 10.52 6.55 11.21
CA THR A 27 11.75 5.91 10.76
C THR A 27 11.66 5.77 9.24
N THR A 28 12.36 6.66 8.54
CA THR A 28 12.31 6.75 7.09
C THR A 28 13.37 5.83 6.46
N VAL A 29 12.95 5.03 5.50
CA VAL A 29 13.81 4.12 4.73
C VAL A 29 14.26 4.77 3.42
N TYR A 30 13.37 5.53 2.81
CA TYR A 30 13.59 6.13 1.50
C TYR A 30 12.67 7.35 1.35
N GLU A 31 13.11 8.33 0.59
CA GLU A 31 12.31 9.51 0.29
C GLU A 31 12.70 10.09 -1.06
N ASP A 32 11.70 10.50 -1.84
CA ASP A 32 11.90 11.29 -3.04
C ASP A 32 10.83 12.38 -3.12
N GLU A 33 10.67 13.02 -4.29
CA GLU A 33 9.67 14.09 -4.46
C GLU A 33 8.24 13.62 -4.25
N ASP A 34 7.95 12.36 -4.58
CA ASP A 34 6.59 11.84 -4.64
C ASP A 34 6.22 10.95 -3.47
N PHE A 35 7.21 10.33 -2.82
CA PHE A 35 6.97 9.30 -1.80
C PHE A 35 7.88 9.46 -0.59
N ARG A 36 7.39 8.94 0.52
CA ARG A 36 8.21 8.62 1.69
C ARG A 36 7.92 7.17 2.08
N VAL A 37 8.95 6.41 2.32
CA VAL A 37 8.84 5.03 2.78
C VAL A 37 9.28 4.97 4.23
N ILE A 38 8.40 4.49 5.09
CA ILE A 38 8.63 4.43 6.54
C ILE A 38 8.48 2.99 7.04
N LEU A 39 9.02 2.72 8.22
CA LEU A 39 8.78 1.45 8.89
C LEU A 39 7.44 1.49 9.63
N ASP A 40 6.70 0.41 9.55
CA ASP A 40 5.44 0.26 10.27
C ASP A 40 5.74 0.00 11.77
N LEU A 41 5.06 0.73 12.66
CA LEU A 41 5.22 0.56 14.10
C LEU A 41 4.52 -0.69 14.64
N GLY A 42 3.57 -1.25 13.89
CA GLY A 42 2.93 -2.52 14.22
C GLY A 42 3.27 -3.59 13.17
N PRO A 43 4.56 -3.96 13.04
CA PRO A 43 5.00 -4.75 11.89
C PRO A 43 4.49 -6.18 11.90
N ALA A 44 4.16 -6.70 10.71
CA ALA A 44 3.87 -8.11 10.52
C ALA A 44 5.15 -8.95 10.55
N SER A 45 6.28 -8.32 10.23
CA SER A 45 7.61 -8.93 10.26
C SER A 45 8.65 -7.83 10.39
N LYS A 46 9.88 -8.19 10.75
CA LYS A 46 10.97 -7.22 10.89
C LYS A 46 11.25 -6.54 9.55
N GLY A 47 11.10 -5.22 9.52
CA GLY A 47 11.34 -4.42 8.32
C GLY A 47 10.08 -4.09 7.52
N HIS A 48 8.90 -4.50 7.98
CA HIS A 48 7.62 -4.15 7.36
C HIS A 48 7.57 -2.64 7.10
N SER A 49 7.48 -2.26 5.84
CA SER A 49 7.55 -0.86 5.40
C SER A 49 6.24 -0.42 4.76
N LEU A 50 6.01 0.89 4.80
CA LEU A 50 4.85 1.52 4.17
C LEU A 50 5.35 2.53 3.15
N ILE A 51 4.87 2.44 1.92
CA ILE A 51 5.11 3.44 0.87
C ILE A 51 3.96 4.44 0.93
N LEU A 52 4.27 5.69 1.23
CA LEU A 52 3.30 6.77 1.34
C LEU A 52 3.50 7.78 0.22
N PRO A 53 2.50 8.02 -0.65
CA PRO A 53 2.55 9.19 -1.53
C PRO A 53 2.50 10.45 -0.68
N LYS A 54 3.23 11.48 -1.10
CA LYS A 54 3.19 12.79 -0.42
C LYS A 54 1.89 13.53 -0.68
N LYS A 55 1.27 13.32 -1.85
CA LYS A 55 -0.06 13.82 -2.14
C LYS A 55 -1.11 12.94 -1.47
N HIS A 56 -2.22 13.54 -1.10
CA HIS A 56 -3.31 12.81 -0.47
C HIS A 56 -4.23 12.16 -1.51
N PHE A 57 -4.34 10.84 -1.43
CA PHE A 57 -5.33 10.04 -2.15
C PHE A 57 -5.93 9.09 -1.11
N ALA A 58 -7.25 8.97 -1.05
CA ALA A 58 -7.86 8.12 -0.03
C ALA A 58 -7.54 6.64 -0.27
N ASN A 59 -7.56 6.20 -1.52
CA ASN A 59 -7.32 4.80 -1.90
C ASN A 59 -6.88 4.72 -3.36
N VAL A 60 -6.75 3.50 -3.90
CA VAL A 60 -6.27 3.30 -5.27
C VAL A 60 -7.21 3.90 -6.32
N CYS A 61 -8.50 4.03 -6.01
CA CYS A 61 -9.46 4.59 -6.97
C CYS A 61 -9.24 6.08 -7.20
N GLU A 62 -8.67 6.78 -6.22
CA GLU A 62 -8.33 8.20 -6.34
C GLU A 62 -6.91 8.44 -6.85
N LEU A 63 -6.08 7.41 -6.82
CA LEU A 63 -4.67 7.53 -7.18
C LEU A 63 -4.54 7.96 -8.65
N ASP A 64 -3.74 9.01 -8.91
CA ASP A 64 -3.53 9.43 -10.29
C ASP A 64 -2.61 8.46 -11.03
N ALA A 65 -2.68 8.48 -12.35
CA ALA A 65 -1.92 7.55 -13.20
C ALA A 65 -0.42 7.71 -13.04
N GLU A 66 0.06 8.93 -12.83
CA GLU A 66 1.48 9.22 -12.67
C GLU A 66 2.03 8.58 -11.39
N THR A 67 1.33 8.78 -10.27
CA THR A 67 1.72 8.16 -9.00
C THR A 67 1.58 6.65 -9.06
N ALA A 68 0.50 6.16 -9.66
CA ALA A 68 0.26 4.72 -9.81
C ALA A 68 1.38 4.04 -10.60
N ALA A 69 1.89 4.70 -11.66
CA ALA A 69 2.98 4.17 -12.47
C ALA A 69 4.29 4.04 -11.69
N LYS A 70 4.47 4.82 -10.63
CA LYS A 70 5.71 4.85 -9.86
C LYS A 70 5.69 3.97 -8.61
N VAL A 71 4.50 3.69 -8.06
CA VAL A 71 4.43 3.00 -6.77
C VAL A 71 4.89 1.55 -6.85
N LEU A 72 4.55 0.83 -7.90
CA LEU A 72 4.93 -0.57 -8.03
C LEU A 72 6.44 -0.74 -8.29
N PRO A 73 7.06 0.05 -9.20
CA PRO A 73 8.52 0.04 -9.32
C PRO A 73 9.24 0.37 -8.01
N LEU A 74 8.71 1.30 -7.21
CA LEU A 74 9.28 1.62 -5.91
C LEU A 74 9.13 0.42 -4.95
N GLY A 75 8.00 -0.25 -4.97
CA GLY A 75 7.79 -1.47 -4.19
C GLY A 75 8.82 -2.55 -4.52
N ALA A 76 9.11 -2.74 -5.81
CA ALA A 76 10.12 -3.67 -6.26
C ALA A 76 11.52 -3.29 -5.75
N LYS A 77 11.84 -2.00 -5.78
CA LYS A 77 13.12 -1.47 -5.32
C LYS A 77 13.29 -1.71 -3.80
N ILE A 78 12.27 -1.41 -3.02
CA ILE A 78 12.30 -1.60 -1.57
C ILE A 78 12.40 -3.10 -1.23
N GLY A 79 11.62 -3.94 -1.91
CA GLY A 79 11.68 -5.39 -1.70
C GLY A 79 13.05 -5.98 -2.01
N ALA A 80 13.67 -5.54 -3.12
CA ALA A 80 15.02 -5.97 -3.46
C ALA A 80 16.04 -5.56 -2.40
N ALA A 81 15.89 -4.33 -1.87
CA ALA A 81 16.75 -3.85 -0.79
C ALA A 81 16.55 -4.65 0.50
N MET A 82 15.32 -5.06 0.80
CA MET A 82 15.02 -5.92 1.95
C MET A 82 15.70 -7.28 1.83
N LYS A 83 15.66 -7.88 0.65
CA LYS A 83 16.33 -9.17 0.42
C LYS A 83 17.83 -9.06 0.67
N LYS A 84 18.43 -7.97 0.20
CA LYS A 84 19.87 -7.73 0.34
C LYS A 84 20.25 -7.35 1.76
N GLY A 85 19.50 -6.43 2.36
CA GLY A 85 19.85 -5.82 3.64
C GLY A 85 19.35 -6.60 4.86
N LEU A 86 18.19 -7.23 4.75
CA LEU A 86 17.58 -7.97 5.85
C LEU A 86 17.69 -9.49 5.69
N GLY A 87 18.08 -9.95 4.51
CA GLY A 87 18.18 -11.39 4.25
C GLY A 87 16.85 -12.11 4.18
N CYS A 88 15.77 -11.41 3.87
CA CYS A 88 14.46 -12.07 3.72
C CYS A 88 14.44 -12.94 2.46
N ALA A 89 13.62 -13.99 2.50
CA ALA A 89 13.49 -14.94 1.39
C ALA A 89 12.54 -14.44 0.30
N GLY A 90 11.62 -13.56 0.68
CA GLY A 90 10.64 -12.97 -0.24
C GLY A 90 9.94 -11.79 0.42
N PHE A 91 8.98 -11.19 -0.28
CA PHE A 91 8.20 -10.09 0.29
C PHE A 91 6.82 -10.04 -0.37
N ASN A 92 5.87 -9.47 0.37
CA ASN A 92 4.53 -9.22 -0.14
C ASN A 92 4.33 -7.73 -0.36
N LEU A 93 3.62 -7.39 -1.43
CA LEU A 93 3.10 -6.05 -1.63
C LEU A 93 1.60 -6.12 -1.38
N VAL A 94 1.11 -5.33 -0.43
CA VAL A 94 -0.29 -5.34 -0.02
C VAL A 94 -0.83 -3.92 -0.02
N GLN A 95 -1.97 -3.72 -0.66
CA GLN A 95 -2.63 -2.43 -0.69
C GLN A 95 -4.12 -2.67 -0.44
N ASN A 96 -4.67 -1.99 0.56
CA ASN A 96 -6.05 -2.19 0.98
C ASN A 96 -6.91 -0.97 0.61
N ASN A 97 -8.11 -1.21 0.13
CA ASN A 97 -9.04 -0.18 -0.29
C ASN A 97 -10.37 -0.35 0.40
N GLY A 98 -10.65 0.53 1.34
CA GLY A 98 -11.86 0.50 2.15
C GLY A 98 -11.67 -0.24 3.47
N GLU A 99 -12.47 0.11 4.44
CA GLU A 99 -12.41 -0.44 5.79
C GLU A 99 -12.65 -1.95 5.81
N ALA A 100 -13.62 -2.42 5.01
CA ALA A 100 -13.94 -3.84 4.92
C ALA A 100 -12.77 -4.68 4.39
N ALA A 101 -11.85 -4.04 3.66
CA ALA A 101 -10.66 -4.70 3.12
C ALA A 101 -9.43 -4.52 4.02
N GLY A 102 -9.59 -3.91 5.20
CA GLY A 102 -8.50 -3.73 6.15
C GLY A 102 -7.78 -2.40 6.06
N GLN A 103 -8.29 -1.44 5.29
CA GLN A 103 -7.71 -0.11 5.27
C GLN A 103 -8.09 0.64 6.55
N THR A 104 -7.10 1.02 7.35
CA THR A 104 -7.33 1.70 8.62
C THR A 104 -7.07 3.21 8.56
N VAL A 105 -6.23 3.65 7.63
CA VAL A 105 -5.95 5.07 7.39
C VAL A 105 -6.37 5.41 5.97
N MET A 106 -7.21 6.44 5.83
CA MET A 106 -7.75 6.85 4.53
C MET A 106 -6.78 7.75 3.78
N HIS A 107 -5.59 7.25 3.59
CA HIS A 107 -4.52 7.78 2.77
C HIS A 107 -3.87 6.58 2.11
N PHE A 108 -3.85 6.55 0.79
CA PHE A 108 -3.26 5.43 0.04
C PHE A 108 -1.88 5.09 0.60
N HIS A 109 -1.66 3.82 0.88
CA HIS A 109 -0.35 3.33 1.27
C HIS A 109 -0.19 1.89 0.84
N MET A 110 1.02 1.53 0.44
CA MET A 110 1.31 0.16 0.06
C MET A 110 2.29 -0.44 1.07
N HIS A 111 1.89 -1.57 1.64
CA HIS A 111 2.75 -2.35 2.53
C HIS A 111 3.78 -3.12 1.71
N VAL A 112 5.02 -3.11 2.17
CA VAL A 112 6.07 -4.00 1.68
C VAL A 112 6.48 -4.84 2.88
N ILE A 113 6.11 -6.12 2.86
CA ILE A 113 6.24 -7.00 4.03
C ILE A 113 7.27 -8.07 3.74
N PRO A 114 8.47 -8.01 4.34
CA PRO A 114 9.47 -9.04 4.12
C PRO A 114 9.03 -10.35 4.79
N ARG A 115 9.35 -11.46 4.12
CA ARG A 115 9.05 -12.81 4.64
C ARG A 115 10.33 -13.59 4.75
N TYR A 116 10.51 -14.19 5.90
CA TYR A 116 11.74 -14.88 6.26
C TYR A 116 11.55 -16.38 6.20
N GLU A 117 12.63 -17.10 5.94
CA GLU A 117 12.62 -18.56 5.90
C GLU A 117 12.07 -19.13 7.20
N GLY A 118 11.12 -20.04 7.10
CA GLY A 118 10.48 -20.65 8.28
C GLY A 118 9.42 -19.79 8.96
N GLY A 119 9.22 -18.57 8.50
CA GLY A 119 8.19 -17.67 9.04
C GLY A 119 6.85 -17.82 8.33
N PRO A 120 5.79 -17.18 8.86
CA PRO A 120 4.48 -17.24 8.24
C PRO A 120 4.47 -16.50 6.90
N ALA A 121 3.91 -17.13 5.87
CA ALA A 121 3.77 -16.55 4.54
C ALA A 121 2.36 -16.04 4.26
N ASN A 122 1.37 -16.52 4.98
CA ASN A 122 -0.01 -16.16 4.76
C ASN A 122 -0.33 -14.83 5.46
N ILE A 123 -0.51 -13.79 4.65
CA ILE A 123 -0.76 -12.44 5.17
C ILE A 123 -2.23 -12.14 5.42
N ALA A 124 -3.14 -12.92 4.87
CA ALA A 124 -4.56 -12.61 4.88
C ALA A 124 -5.41 -13.69 5.53
N ASN A 125 -4.82 -14.67 6.17
CA ASN A 125 -5.52 -15.86 6.65
C ASN A 125 -6.43 -16.44 5.55
N TRP A 126 -5.89 -16.49 4.36
CA TRP A 126 -6.62 -16.90 3.17
C TRP A 126 -6.85 -18.41 3.21
N VAL A 127 -8.10 -18.78 3.40
CA VAL A 127 -8.52 -20.17 3.31
C VAL A 127 -9.25 -20.32 1.97
N PRO A 128 -8.74 -21.15 1.04
CA PRO A 128 -9.44 -21.35 -0.23
C PRO A 128 -10.85 -21.85 -0.02
N GLY A 129 -11.81 -21.15 -0.63
CA GLY A 129 -13.20 -21.58 -0.63
C GLY A 129 -13.50 -22.39 -1.89
N THR A 130 -14.78 -22.66 -2.09
CA THR A 130 -15.29 -23.32 -3.30
C THR A 130 -16.39 -22.48 -3.91
N ALA A 131 -16.48 -22.51 -5.24
CA ALA A 131 -17.54 -21.84 -5.96
C ALA A 131 -18.03 -22.75 -7.08
N SER A 132 -19.36 -22.82 -7.28
CA SER A 132 -19.93 -23.55 -8.40
C SER A 132 -19.68 -22.78 -9.71
N ALA A 133 -19.84 -23.47 -10.84
CA ALA A 133 -19.75 -22.82 -12.14
C ALA A 133 -20.78 -21.70 -12.31
N GLU A 134 -21.99 -21.90 -11.77
CA GLU A 134 -23.05 -20.90 -11.80
C GLU A 134 -22.68 -19.66 -10.99
N GLU A 135 -22.13 -19.85 -9.79
CA GLU A 135 -21.69 -18.74 -8.93
C GLU A 135 -20.58 -17.92 -9.61
N LEU A 136 -19.63 -18.59 -10.25
CA LEU A 136 -18.55 -17.91 -10.97
C LEU A 136 -19.10 -17.11 -12.16
N THR A 137 -19.98 -17.71 -12.95
CA THR A 137 -20.60 -17.05 -14.08
C THR A 137 -21.43 -15.84 -13.65
N GLU A 138 -22.23 -15.99 -12.61
CA GLU A 138 -23.05 -14.90 -12.09
C GLU A 138 -22.20 -13.73 -11.63
N ALA A 139 -21.16 -14.00 -10.86
CA ALA A 139 -20.25 -12.97 -10.39
C ALA A 139 -19.54 -12.27 -11.57
N ALA A 140 -19.08 -13.06 -12.54
CA ALA A 140 -18.40 -12.51 -13.73
C ALA A 140 -19.32 -11.58 -14.52
N GLU A 141 -20.58 -11.97 -14.73
CA GLU A 141 -21.54 -11.15 -15.47
C GLU A 141 -21.83 -9.84 -14.75
N LYS A 142 -21.98 -9.88 -13.43
CA LYS A 142 -22.22 -8.67 -12.63
C LYS A 142 -21.06 -7.69 -12.71
N ILE A 143 -19.82 -8.20 -12.62
CA ILE A 143 -18.61 -7.38 -12.71
C ILE A 143 -18.50 -6.79 -14.11
N LYS A 144 -18.63 -7.62 -15.15
CA LYS A 144 -18.54 -7.16 -16.53
C LYS A 144 -19.55 -6.08 -16.86
N GLY A 145 -20.75 -6.19 -16.29
CA GLY A 145 -21.81 -5.21 -16.51
C GLY A 145 -21.50 -3.82 -15.95
N CYS A 146 -20.48 -3.70 -15.11
CA CYS A 146 -20.07 -2.43 -14.49
C CYS A 146 -18.73 -1.91 -15.00
N LEU A 147 -18.10 -2.60 -15.95
CA LEU A 147 -16.83 -2.16 -16.52
C LEU A 147 -16.99 -1.13 -17.63
#